data_16cc36ebd0a8b617d87efcddc5f28983
#
_entry.id   16cc36ebd0a8b617d87efcddc5f28983
#
_cell.length_a   1.000
_cell.length_b   1.000
_cell.length_c   1.000
_cell.angle_alpha   90.00
_cell.angle_beta   90.00
_cell.angle_gamma   90.00
#
_symmetry.space_group_name_H-M   'P 1'
#
loop_
_entity.id
_entity.type
_entity.pdbx_description
1 polymer ?
#
loop_
_entity_poly.entity_id
_entity_poly.type
_entity_poly.pdbx_seq_one_letter_code
_entity_poly.pdbx_strand_id
1 'polypeptide(L)'
;SRDGMLSSVFVSGSDVYTTGYEANGNYDVAKLWKNGVATTLLGGTHSDAYGYSLAVSGTDVYVVIQEDQSVNDVVKIWKNGTVTTLSNTNTDAYAYSIAISGSDVYVVGSERVGSTYVPKIWKNGQGTFLTSGANDGEAYSVFVSGSDVYVVGSESVGNIEYARLWKNGIISTLPAGTNNAS
;
A
#
# COMPACT_ATOMS: atom_id res chain seq x y z
N SER A 1 8.71 -14.91 -23.16
CA SER A 1 8.04 -13.70 -22.62
C SER A 1 8.30 -13.67 -21.14
N ARG A 2 8.62 -12.52 -20.59
CA ARG A 2 8.69 -12.35 -19.15
C ARG A 2 7.29 -12.00 -18.67
N ASP A 3 6.78 -12.73 -17.69
CA ASP A 3 5.54 -12.36 -17.03
C ASP A 3 5.80 -11.11 -16.20
N GLY A 4 4.84 -10.19 -16.21
CA GLY A 4 4.92 -8.95 -15.46
C GLY A 4 3.58 -8.25 -15.40
N MET A 5 3.40 -7.38 -14.42
CA MET A 5 2.19 -6.60 -14.21
C MET A 5 2.53 -5.17 -13.81
N LEU A 6 1.72 -4.22 -14.26
CA LEU A 6 1.73 -2.84 -13.78
C LEU A 6 0.56 -2.64 -12.83
N SER A 7 0.83 -2.02 -11.67
CA SER A 7 -0.14 -1.82 -10.59
C SER A 7 -0.56 -0.37 -10.43
N SER A 8 0.31 0.57 -10.76
CA SER A 8 0.07 2.00 -10.53
C SER A 8 0.76 2.87 -11.58
N VAL A 9 0.15 4.03 -11.87
CA VAL A 9 0.68 5.05 -12.78
C VAL A 9 0.56 6.43 -12.14
N PHE A 10 1.55 7.28 -12.38
CA PHE A 10 1.56 8.68 -11.98
C PHE A 10 2.16 9.53 -13.09
N VAL A 11 1.59 10.71 -13.33
CA VAL A 11 2.10 11.67 -14.31
C VAL A 11 2.55 12.94 -13.60
N SER A 12 3.79 13.35 -13.82
CA SER A 12 4.35 14.59 -13.28
C SER A 12 4.98 15.42 -14.40
N GLY A 13 4.34 16.50 -14.77
CA GLY A 13 4.71 17.26 -15.96
C GLY A 13 4.59 16.42 -17.23
N SER A 14 5.70 16.24 -17.94
CA SER A 14 5.80 15.38 -19.13
C SER A 14 6.25 13.95 -18.81
N ASP A 15 6.63 13.67 -17.57
CA ASP A 15 7.14 12.35 -17.16
C ASP A 15 6.00 11.43 -16.72
N VAL A 16 6.01 10.21 -17.25
CA VAL A 16 5.09 9.13 -16.88
C VAL A 16 5.86 8.09 -16.07
N TYR A 17 5.37 7.83 -14.86
CA TYR A 17 5.91 6.83 -13.95
C TYR A 17 4.92 5.69 -13.79
N THR A 18 5.40 4.44 -13.88
CA THR A 18 4.60 3.25 -13.58
C THR A 18 5.38 2.34 -12.65
N THR A 19 4.68 1.60 -11.80
CA THR A 19 5.28 0.56 -10.96
C THR A 19 4.54 -0.76 -11.10
N GLY A 20 5.21 -1.83 -10.74
CA GLY A 20 4.72 -3.20 -10.81
C GLY A 20 5.85 -4.18 -10.58
N TYR A 21 5.84 -5.29 -11.31
CA TYR A 21 6.90 -6.28 -11.27
C TYR A 21 7.17 -6.93 -12.63
N GLU A 22 8.32 -7.55 -12.77
CA GLU A 22 8.68 -8.47 -13.86
C GLU A 22 9.39 -9.70 -13.29
N ALA A 23 9.02 -10.88 -13.78
CA ALA A 23 9.73 -12.11 -13.44
C ALA A 23 11.15 -12.12 -14.03
N ASN A 24 12.14 -12.51 -13.23
CA ASN A 24 13.52 -12.73 -13.71
C ASN A 24 13.83 -14.18 -14.06
N GLY A 25 12.83 -15.07 -13.96
CA GLY A 25 12.88 -16.50 -14.20
C GLY A 25 12.77 -17.34 -12.91
N ASN A 26 13.20 -16.82 -11.77
CA ASN A 26 13.09 -17.48 -10.48
C ASN A 26 12.18 -16.71 -9.50
N TYR A 27 12.17 -15.39 -9.60
CA TYR A 27 11.46 -14.50 -8.69
C TYR A 27 10.83 -13.35 -9.45
N ASP A 28 9.78 -12.79 -8.87
CA ASP A 28 9.21 -11.51 -9.25
C ASP A 28 10.02 -10.36 -8.66
N VAL A 29 10.25 -9.34 -9.46
CA VAL A 29 11.14 -8.22 -9.15
C VAL A 29 10.37 -6.92 -9.23
N ALA A 30 10.24 -6.20 -8.12
CA ALA A 30 9.60 -4.89 -8.10
C ALA A 30 10.36 -3.89 -8.97
N LYS A 31 9.64 -3.19 -9.82
CA LYS A 31 10.20 -2.24 -10.78
C LYS A 31 9.44 -0.92 -10.82
N LEU A 32 10.19 0.11 -11.18
CA LEU A 32 9.70 1.42 -11.59
C LEU A 32 10.10 1.63 -13.05
N TRP A 33 9.16 2.09 -13.87
CA TRP A 33 9.45 2.60 -15.21
C TRP A 33 9.20 4.10 -15.24
N LYS A 34 10.20 4.85 -15.69
CA LYS A 34 10.06 6.28 -16.02
C LYS A 34 10.17 6.43 -17.52
N ASN A 35 9.11 6.88 -18.17
CA ASN A 35 9.05 7.05 -19.64
C ASN A 35 9.48 5.78 -20.39
N GLY A 36 9.08 4.61 -19.87
CA GLY A 36 9.42 3.30 -20.44
C GLY A 36 10.81 2.75 -20.05
N VAL A 37 11.65 3.52 -19.34
CA VAL A 37 12.96 3.05 -18.85
C VAL A 37 12.79 2.41 -17.48
N ALA A 38 13.13 1.12 -17.37
CA ALA A 38 12.97 0.32 -16.16
C ALA A 38 14.12 0.51 -15.16
N THR A 39 13.77 0.61 -13.89
CA THR A 39 14.69 0.56 -12.74
C THR A 39 14.23 -0.56 -11.82
N THR A 40 15.14 -1.45 -11.43
CA THR A 40 14.89 -2.47 -10.41
C THR A 40 14.89 -1.81 -9.03
N LEU A 41 13.84 -2.09 -8.23
CA LEU A 41 13.67 -1.53 -6.90
C LEU A 41 14.07 -2.52 -5.81
N LEU A 42 13.55 -3.75 -5.87
CA LEU A 42 13.75 -4.79 -4.87
C LEU A 42 13.42 -6.17 -5.46
N GLY A 43 13.94 -7.23 -4.84
CA GLY A 43 13.65 -8.62 -5.16
C GLY A 43 14.64 -9.26 -6.12
N GLY A 44 14.32 -10.49 -6.52
CA GLY A 44 15.02 -11.20 -7.59
C GLY A 44 16.20 -12.07 -7.18
N THR A 45 16.54 -12.14 -5.89
CA THR A 45 17.62 -13.03 -5.41
C THR A 45 17.17 -14.11 -4.45
N HIS A 46 16.23 -13.80 -3.54
CA HIS A 46 15.77 -14.74 -2.51
C HIS A 46 14.28 -14.60 -2.17
N SER A 47 13.60 -13.61 -2.75
CA SER A 47 12.20 -13.27 -2.46
C SER A 47 11.53 -12.66 -3.68
N ASP A 48 10.21 -12.83 -3.76
CA ASP A 48 9.38 -12.08 -4.68
C ASP A 48 9.14 -10.68 -4.13
N ALA A 49 9.08 -9.69 -5.01
CA ALA A 49 8.78 -8.32 -4.64
C ALA A 49 7.88 -7.64 -5.69
N TYR A 50 6.90 -6.90 -5.23
CA TYR A 50 5.85 -6.29 -6.04
C TYR A 50 5.75 -4.80 -5.74
N GLY A 51 5.80 -3.95 -6.77
CA GLY A 51 5.48 -2.55 -6.63
C GLY A 51 3.95 -2.34 -6.71
N TYR A 52 3.30 -1.88 -5.64
CA TYR A 52 1.84 -1.76 -5.59
C TYR A 52 1.33 -0.37 -5.93
N SER A 53 1.95 0.66 -5.37
CA SER A 53 1.50 2.04 -5.54
C SER A 53 2.67 3.00 -5.60
N LEU A 54 2.53 4.07 -6.35
CA LEU A 54 3.58 5.09 -6.47
C LEU A 54 3.01 6.51 -6.36
N ALA A 55 3.85 7.41 -5.88
CA ALA A 55 3.56 8.84 -5.87
C ALA A 55 4.84 9.64 -6.15
N VAL A 56 4.67 10.81 -6.76
CA VAL A 56 5.78 11.72 -7.06
C VAL A 56 5.49 13.09 -6.45
N SER A 57 6.47 13.66 -5.77
CA SER A 57 6.39 15.02 -5.21
C SER A 57 7.68 15.78 -5.50
N GLY A 58 7.60 16.77 -6.37
CA GLY A 58 8.78 17.46 -6.89
C GLY A 58 9.71 16.48 -7.62
N THR A 59 10.91 16.31 -7.11
CA THR A 59 11.91 15.36 -7.64
C THR A 59 11.89 14.00 -6.94
N ASP A 60 11.12 13.87 -5.85
CA ASP A 60 11.05 12.66 -5.05
C ASP A 60 10.03 11.68 -5.62
N VAL A 61 10.47 10.46 -5.89
CA VAL A 61 9.65 9.34 -6.35
C VAL A 61 9.58 8.31 -5.23
N TYR A 62 8.37 7.90 -4.90
CA TYR A 62 8.09 6.91 -3.86
C TYR A 62 7.34 5.72 -4.47
N VAL A 63 7.73 4.52 -4.08
CA VAL A 63 7.02 3.29 -4.45
C VAL A 63 6.80 2.45 -3.20
N VAL A 64 5.55 2.05 -2.98
CA VAL A 64 5.19 1.05 -1.98
C VAL A 64 5.48 -0.32 -2.56
N ILE A 65 6.23 -1.12 -1.84
CA ILE A 65 6.66 -2.46 -2.23
C ILE A 65 6.19 -3.44 -1.17
N GLN A 66 5.63 -4.56 -1.61
CA GLN A 66 5.53 -5.76 -0.80
C GLN A 66 6.66 -6.70 -1.18
N GLU A 67 7.30 -7.26 -0.20
CA GLU A 67 8.28 -8.33 -0.35
C GLU A 67 7.76 -9.59 0.34
N ASP A 68 7.58 -10.66 -0.43
CA ASP A 68 7.19 -11.96 0.06
C ASP A 68 8.45 -12.67 0.58
N GLN A 69 8.69 -12.60 1.86
CA GLN A 69 9.79 -13.31 2.50
C GLN A 69 9.32 -14.74 2.86
N SER A 70 10.26 -15.64 3.07
CA SER A 70 9.97 -17.06 3.31
C SER A 70 9.06 -17.34 4.51
N VAL A 71 8.89 -16.38 5.41
CA VAL A 71 8.08 -16.53 6.64
C VAL A 71 6.91 -15.54 6.67
N ASN A 72 7.14 -14.29 6.32
CA ASN A 72 6.13 -13.23 6.38
C ASN A 72 6.23 -12.28 5.19
N ASP A 73 5.11 -11.68 4.85
CA ASP A 73 5.01 -10.60 3.87
C ASP A 73 5.33 -9.27 4.53
N VAL A 74 6.23 -8.50 3.94
CA VAL A 74 6.77 -7.27 4.54
C VAL A 74 6.51 -6.07 3.63
N VAL A 75 5.97 -5.01 4.21
CA VAL A 75 5.76 -3.73 3.52
C VAL A 75 7.02 -2.87 3.61
N LYS A 76 7.46 -2.41 2.46
CA LYS A 76 8.59 -1.50 2.31
C LYS A 76 8.20 -0.27 1.49
N ILE A 77 8.96 0.79 1.65
CA ILE A 77 8.90 1.96 0.78
C ILE A 77 10.27 2.18 0.13
N TRP A 78 10.27 2.34 -1.17
CA TRP A 78 11.42 2.80 -1.93
C TRP A 78 11.29 4.30 -2.18
N LYS A 79 12.37 5.05 -1.92
CA LYS A 79 12.47 6.47 -2.23
C LYS A 79 13.81 6.74 -2.91
N ASN A 80 13.79 7.15 -4.18
CA ASN A 80 15.00 7.61 -4.92
C ASN A 80 16.23 6.70 -4.74
N GLY A 81 16.07 5.38 -4.76
CA GLY A 81 17.16 4.42 -4.62
C GLY A 81 17.34 3.84 -3.21
N THR A 82 16.65 4.38 -2.19
CA THR A 82 16.71 3.88 -0.81
C THR A 82 15.46 3.10 -0.46
N VAL A 83 15.60 1.89 0.07
CA VAL A 83 14.50 1.05 0.58
C VAL A 83 14.46 1.11 2.09
N THR A 84 13.27 1.34 2.65
CA THR A 84 13.02 1.35 4.10
C THR A 84 11.85 0.42 4.41
N THR A 85 11.99 -0.42 5.44
CA THR A 85 10.91 -1.28 5.94
C THR A 85 9.93 -0.46 6.78
N LEU A 86 8.62 -0.61 6.51
CA LEU A 86 7.54 0.08 7.22
C LEU A 86 6.84 -0.81 8.24
N SER A 87 6.64 -2.09 7.90
CA SER A 87 5.91 -3.05 8.76
C SER A 87 6.84 -3.78 9.72
N ASN A 88 6.23 -4.48 10.68
CA ASN A 88 6.94 -5.47 11.49
C ASN A 88 7.34 -6.66 10.61
N THR A 89 8.60 -7.07 10.68
CA THR A 89 9.13 -8.20 9.88
C THR A 89 8.78 -9.58 10.45
N ASN A 90 8.16 -9.63 11.63
CA ASN A 90 7.75 -10.88 12.28
C ASN A 90 6.26 -11.21 12.07
N THR A 91 5.54 -10.40 11.31
CA THR A 91 4.11 -10.57 11.01
C THR A 91 3.84 -10.20 9.57
N ASP A 92 2.81 -10.81 8.97
CA ASP A 92 2.37 -10.45 7.64
C ASP A 92 1.81 -9.02 7.60
N ALA A 93 2.17 -8.28 6.58
CA ALA A 93 1.63 -6.95 6.33
C ALA A 93 1.47 -6.69 4.84
N TYR A 94 0.43 -5.98 4.47
CA TYR A 94 0.09 -5.61 3.10
C TYR A 94 -0.09 -4.11 3.00
N ALA A 95 0.23 -3.50 1.85
CA ALA A 95 -0.02 -2.09 1.60
C ALA A 95 -0.42 -1.84 0.15
N TYR A 96 -1.44 -1.03 -0.03
CA TYR A 96 -2.13 -0.88 -1.31
C TYR A 96 -2.04 0.53 -1.89
N SER A 97 -1.87 1.55 -1.07
CA SER A 97 -1.96 2.94 -1.55
C SER A 97 -0.98 3.87 -0.83
N ILE A 98 -0.48 4.85 -1.57
CA ILE A 98 0.35 5.95 -1.07
C ILE A 98 -0.24 7.29 -1.47
N ALA A 99 -0.19 8.27 -0.57
CA ALA A 99 -0.45 9.68 -0.85
C ALA A 99 0.62 10.56 -0.24
N ILE A 100 0.90 11.70 -0.86
CA ILE A 100 1.86 12.69 -0.37
C ILE A 100 1.14 14.04 -0.23
N SER A 101 1.38 14.72 0.89
CA SER A 101 0.92 16.08 1.11
C SER A 101 2.02 16.91 1.77
N GLY A 102 2.57 17.85 1.02
CA GLY A 102 3.77 18.58 1.44
C GLY A 102 4.95 17.62 1.66
N SER A 103 5.47 17.59 2.88
CA SER A 103 6.53 16.67 3.30
C SER A 103 6.03 15.34 3.88
N ASP A 104 4.72 15.22 4.12
CA ASP A 104 4.13 14.05 4.73
C ASP A 104 3.81 12.96 3.70
N VAL A 105 4.25 11.75 3.99
CA VAL A 105 4.02 10.53 3.19
C VAL A 105 3.10 9.61 3.97
N TYR A 106 2.00 9.22 3.36
CA TYR A 106 0.99 8.33 3.92
C TYR A 106 0.92 7.04 3.11
N VAL A 107 1.05 5.90 3.76
CA VAL A 107 0.85 4.57 3.18
C VAL A 107 -0.25 3.88 3.97
N VAL A 108 -1.14 3.16 3.30
CA VAL A 108 -2.22 2.40 3.96
C VAL A 108 -2.25 0.96 3.50
N GLY A 109 -2.72 0.10 4.41
CA GLY A 109 -2.86 -1.32 4.22
C GLY A 109 -3.37 -2.02 5.46
N SER A 110 -2.84 -3.21 5.75
CA SER A 110 -3.12 -3.97 6.96
C SER A 110 -1.84 -4.62 7.51
N GLU A 111 -1.84 -4.93 8.79
CA GLU A 111 -0.79 -5.71 9.45
C GLU A 111 -1.42 -6.71 10.41
N ARG A 112 -0.89 -7.92 10.42
CA ARG A 112 -1.40 -9.01 11.24
C ARG A 112 -1.07 -8.83 12.72
N VAL A 113 -2.11 -8.91 13.57
CA VAL A 113 -2.00 -8.91 15.02
C VAL A 113 -2.67 -10.17 15.54
N GLY A 114 -1.89 -11.13 15.99
CA GLY A 114 -2.40 -12.48 16.31
C GLY A 114 -2.95 -13.18 15.07
N SER A 115 -4.27 -13.44 15.04
CA SER A 115 -4.95 -14.05 13.90
C SER A 115 -5.69 -13.05 13.00
N THR A 116 -5.65 -11.76 13.32
CA THR A 116 -6.48 -10.71 12.72
C THR A 116 -5.62 -9.78 11.87
N TYR A 117 -6.05 -9.46 10.66
CA TYR A 117 -5.48 -8.37 9.87
C TYR A 117 -6.14 -7.06 10.28
N VAL A 118 -5.34 -6.10 10.73
CA VAL A 118 -5.81 -4.83 11.27
C VAL A 118 -5.46 -3.71 10.30
N PRO A 119 -6.47 -2.91 9.84
CA PRO A 119 -6.23 -1.76 8.97
C PRO A 119 -5.24 -0.81 9.60
N LYS A 120 -4.24 -0.39 8.82
CA LYS A 120 -3.12 0.41 9.30
C LYS A 120 -2.77 1.55 8.35
N ILE A 121 -2.37 2.68 8.91
CA ILE A 121 -1.76 3.79 8.19
C ILE A 121 -0.33 3.99 8.71
N TRP A 122 0.61 4.16 7.80
CA TRP A 122 1.98 4.59 8.10
C TRP A 122 2.14 6.04 7.65
N LYS A 123 2.38 6.94 8.59
CA LYS A 123 2.73 8.33 8.31
C LYS A 123 4.21 8.54 8.54
N ASN A 124 4.96 8.92 7.51
CA ASN A 124 6.42 9.14 7.59
C ASN A 124 7.17 7.94 8.22
N GLY A 125 6.72 6.72 7.91
CA GLY A 125 7.28 5.48 8.44
C GLY A 125 6.74 5.05 9.82
N GLN A 126 5.94 5.87 10.50
CA GLN A 126 5.32 5.52 11.79
C GLN A 126 3.93 4.94 11.57
N GLY A 127 3.73 3.67 11.95
CA GLY A 127 2.47 2.96 11.79
C GLY A 127 1.48 3.20 12.92
N THR A 128 0.20 3.40 12.56
CA THR A 128 -0.93 3.52 13.50
C THR A 128 -2.07 2.64 13.00
N PHE A 129 -2.65 1.81 13.85
CA PHE A 129 -3.83 1.04 13.54
C PHE A 129 -5.08 1.93 13.47
N LEU A 130 -5.96 1.66 12.52
CA LEU A 130 -7.20 2.41 12.29
C LEU A 130 -8.38 1.84 13.07
N THR A 131 -8.26 0.59 13.56
CA THR A 131 -9.24 -0.09 14.41
C THR A 131 -8.57 -0.73 15.61
N SER A 132 -9.37 -1.27 16.53
CA SER A 132 -8.88 -1.98 17.72
C SER A 132 -8.28 -3.36 17.42
N GLY A 133 -8.48 -3.88 16.21
CA GLY A 133 -8.07 -5.25 15.85
C GLY A 133 -9.01 -6.35 16.37
N ALA A 134 -10.22 -5.99 16.78
CA ALA A 134 -11.22 -6.98 17.18
C ALA A 134 -11.77 -7.79 16.00
N ASN A 135 -11.68 -7.25 14.79
CA ASN A 135 -12.17 -7.84 13.55
C ASN A 135 -11.13 -7.69 12.45
N ASP A 136 -11.16 -8.62 11.49
CA ASP A 136 -10.36 -8.49 10.26
C ASP A 136 -10.78 -7.27 9.45
N GLY A 137 -9.82 -6.60 8.85
CA GLY A 137 -10.09 -5.48 7.97
C GLY A 137 -8.84 -5.03 7.22
N GLU A 138 -9.06 -4.21 6.22
CA GLU A 138 -8.02 -3.69 5.34
C GLU A 138 -8.29 -2.23 4.98
N ALA A 139 -7.21 -1.47 4.75
CA ALA A 139 -7.27 -0.10 4.24
C ALA A 139 -6.73 -0.06 2.82
N TYR A 140 -7.60 0.19 1.84
CA TYR A 140 -7.28 0.04 0.40
C TYR A 140 -6.76 1.30 -0.26
N SER A 141 -7.24 2.48 0.16
CA SER A 141 -6.87 3.73 -0.49
C SER A 141 -6.77 4.87 0.51
N VAL A 142 -5.82 5.77 0.27
CA VAL A 142 -5.62 6.99 1.05
C VAL A 142 -5.63 8.21 0.13
N PHE A 143 -6.27 9.28 0.58
CA PHE A 143 -6.26 10.58 -0.06
C PHE A 143 -6.11 11.68 0.99
N VAL A 144 -5.35 12.72 0.65
CA VAL A 144 -5.15 13.88 1.52
C VAL A 144 -5.69 15.12 0.85
N SER A 145 -6.53 15.87 1.56
CA SER A 145 -7.08 17.16 1.11
C SER A 145 -6.90 18.20 2.19
N GLY A 146 -6.03 19.17 1.92
CA GLY A 146 -5.63 20.13 2.93
C GLY A 146 -4.96 19.46 4.12
N SER A 147 -5.55 19.62 5.32
CA SER A 147 -5.09 18.96 6.56
C SER A 147 -5.79 17.64 6.82
N ASP A 148 -6.80 17.26 6.02
CA ASP A 148 -7.61 16.06 6.25
C ASP A 148 -7.07 14.87 5.50
N VAL A 149 -6.91 13.75 6.20
CA VAL A 149 -6.50 12.46 5.68
C VAL A 149 -7.72 11.54 5.63
N TYR A 150 -8.04 11.05 4.45
CA TYR A 150 -9.16 10.14 4.20
C TYR A 150 -8.61 8.77 3.84
N VAL A 151 -9.10 7.73 4.49
CA VAL A 151 -8.77 6.34 4.21
C VAL A 151 -10.06 5.57 3.99
N VAL A 152 -10.11 4.76 2.95
CA VAL A 152 -11.22 3.83 2.70
C VAL A 152 -10.74 2.39 2.78
N GLY A 153 -11.64 1.51 3.22
CA GLY A 153 -11.33 0.10 3.37
C GLY A 153 -12.55 -0.70 3.80
N SER A 154 -12.29 -1.82 4.45
CA SER A 154 -13.34 -2.69 4.98
C SER A 154 -12.99 -3.22 6.38
N GLU A 155 -14.01 -3.73 7.07
CA GLU A 155 -13.90 -4.47 8.33
C GLU A 155 -14.97 -5.55 8.37
N SER A 156 -14.58 -6.79 8.69
CA SER A 156 -15.48 -7.94 8.80
C SER A 156 -16.00 -8.08 10.22
N VAL A 157 -17.30 -7.83 10.42
CA VAL A 157 -17.94 -8.02 11.72
C VAL A 157 -18.85 -9.26 11.65
N GLY A 158 -18.50 -10.31 12.35
CA GLY A 158 -19.11 -11.62 12.17
C GLY A 158 -18.84 -12.15 10.76
N ASN A 159 -19.91 -12.41 9.99
CA ASN A 159 -19.81 -12.89 8.60
C ASN A 159 -20.15 -11.80 7.57
N ILE A 160 -20.14 -10.53 7.97
CA ILE A 160 -20.52 -9.41 7.11
C ILE A 160 -19.34 -8.47 6.98
N GLU A 161 -18.98 -8.16 5.73
CA GLU A 161 -17.99 -7.15 5.42
C GLU A 161 -18.64 -5.77 5.30
N TYR A 162 -18.13 -4.82 6.07
CA TYR A 162 -18.60 -3.44 6.10
C TYR A 162 -17.59 -2.52 5.43
N ALA A 163 -18.04 -1.70 4.49
CA ALA A 163 -17.26 -0.60 3.96
C ALA A 163 -16.95 0.42 5.07
N ARG A 164 -15.70 0.88 5.12
CA ARG A 164 -15.21 1.81 6.13
C ARG A 164 -14.61 3.06 5.49
N LEU A 165 -14.87 4.18 6.09
CA LEU A 165 -14.20 5.45 5.82
C LEU A 165 -13.64 5.98 7.14
N TRP A 166 -12.37 6.27 7.16
CA TRP A 166 -11.71 6.97 8.27
C TRP A 166 -11.34 8.38 7.81
N LYS A 167 -11.70 9.37 8.60
CA LYS A 167 -11.21 10.74 8.46
C LYS A 167 -10.30 11.06 9.64
N ASN A 168 -9.02 11.36 9.38
CA ASN A 168 -8.01 11.64 10.41
C ASN A 168 -7.91 10.50 11.46
N GLY A 169 -8.02 9.25 11.01
CA GLY A 169 -7.98 8.06 11.87
C GLY A 169 -9.29 7.76 12.60
N ILE A 170 -10.31 8.60 12.48
CA ILE A 170 -11.63 8.40 13.12
C ILE A 170 -12.59 7.82 12.10
N ILE A 171 -13.25 6.71 12.48
CA ILE A 171 -14.22 6.06 11.60
C ILE A 171 -15.43 6.99 11.37
N SER A 172 -15.81 7.14 10.10
CA SER A 172 -17.00 7.88 9.70
C SER A 172 -18.13 6.91 9.39
N THR A 173 -19.34 7.23 9.85
CA THR A 173 -20.52 6.43 9.52
C THR A 173 -20.90 6.68 8.06
N LEU A 174 -20.80 5.65 7.24
CA LEU A 174 -21.40 5.67 5.91
C LEU A 174 -22.88 5.29 6.06
N PRO A 175 -23.82 5.98 5.36
CA PRO A 175 -25.20 5.56 5.37
C PRO A 175 -25.28 4.12 4.86
N ALA A 176 -25.97 3.26 5.60
CA ALA A 176 -26.23 1.90 5.15
C ALA A 176 -26.97 1.97 3.81
N GLY A 177 -26.44 1.30 2.80
CA GLY A 177 -27.18 1.10 1.56
C GLY A 177 -28.48 0.40 1.90
N THR A 178 -29.61 0.87 1.39
CA THR A 178 -30.86 0.12 1.45
C THR A 178 -30.65 -1.13 0.61
N ASN A 179 -30.45 -2.28 1.27
CA ASN A 179 -30.43 -3.56 0.58
C ASN A 179 -31.81 -3.81 -0.03
N ASN A 180 -32.00 -3.38 -1.27
CA ASN A 180 -33.01 -3.96 -2.13
C ASN A 180 -32.38 -5.16 -2.84
N ALA A 181 -32.16 -6.23 -2.09
CA ALA A 181 -32.03 -7.56 -2.69
C ALA A 181 -33.45 -8.06 -2.92
N SER A 182 -33.91 -7.93 -4.14
CA SER A 182 -35.06 -8.67 -4.65
C SER A 182 -34.58 -9.89 -5.41
#